data_9437e411a2584880337a8391a85f7e55
#
_entry.id   9437e411a2584880337a8391a85f7e55
#
_cell.length_a   1.000
_cell.length_b   1.000
_cell.length_c   1.000
_cell.angle_alpha   90.00
_cell.angle_beta   90.00
_cell.angle_gamma   90.00
#
_symmetry.space_group_name_H-M   'P 1'
#
loop_
_entity.id
_entity.type
_entity.pdbx_description
1 polymer ?
#
loop_
_entity_poly.entity_id
_entity_poly.type
_entity_poly.pdbx_seq_one_letter_code
_entity_poly.pdbx_strand_id
1 'polypeptide(L)'
;MFRREAALRWDAAMTDRILEFLRNRREAGQDSAPCVVVDLDVVRDNYAAFAKALPDTRVFYAVKANPAPEVLAALAALGSCFDCASVVEIEQALAAGASPDRISFGNTIKKERDILRAFELGVRLYAVDCEAEVEKIARAAPDAKVFCRMLCDGIGAEWPLSRKFGCAPDMAP
;
A
#
# COMPACT_ATOMS: atom_id res chain seq x y z
N MET A 1 32.13 -4.49 -18.65
CA MET A 1 32.59 -4.05 -17.33
C MET A 1 31.43 -3.67 -16.38
N PHE A 2 30.18 -3.98 -16.74
CA PHE A 2 28.95 -3.61 -15.98
C PHE A 2 28.32 -4.73 -15.15
N ARG A 3 28.88 -5.95 -15.11
CA ARG A 3 28.28 -7.11 -14.43
C ARG A 3 28.72 -7.38 -12.99
N ARG A 4 29.76 -6.71 -12.48
CA ARG A 4 30.27 -6.95 -11.11
C ARG A 4 29.65 -6.06 -10.04
N GLU A 5 29.22 -4.85 -10.36
CA GLU A 5 28.61 -3.94 -9.37
C GLU A 5 27.13 -4.28 -9.07
N ALA A 6 26.39 -4.85 -10.04
CA ALA A 6 25.02 -5.29 -9.82
C ALA A 6 24.93 -6.52 -8.89
N ALA A 7 25.89 -7.45 -8.95
CA ALA A 7 25.93 -8.63 -8.08
C ALA A 7 26.16 -8.26 -6.60
N LEU A 8 26.97 -7.24 -6.32
CA LEU A 8 27.25 -6.77 -4.96
C LEU A 8 26.05 -6.11 -4.25
N ARG A 9 25.08 -5.56 -5.02
CA ARG A 9 23.86 -4.95 -4.45
C ARG A 9 22.82 -5.96 -3.98
N TRP A 10 22.81 -7.17 -4.55
CA TRP A 10 21.85 -8.22 -4.14
C TRP A 10 22.29 -8.90 -2.83
N ASP A 11 23.58 -9.08 -2.62
CA ASP A 11 24.11 -9.67 -1.38
C ASP A 11 23.92 -8.75 -0.17
N ALA A 12 23.89 -7.42 -0.39
CA ALA A 12 23.65 -6.45 0.67
C ALA A 12 22.16 -6.32 1.08
N ALA A 13 21.23 -6.94 0.34
CA ALA A 13 19.79 -6.87 0.59
C ALA A 13 19.24 -8.05 1.39
N MET A 14 20.02 -9.13 1.60
CA MET A 14 19.62 -10.30 2.38
C MET A 14 20.10 -10.17 3.83
N THR A 15 19.16 -10.28 4.77
CA THR A 15 19.50 -10.36 6.18
C THR A 15 20.07 -11.72 6.55
N ASP A 16 20.85 -11.82 7.62
CA ASP A 16 21.34 -13.12 8.14
C ASP A 16 20.19 -14.07 8.45
N ARG A 17 19.06 -13.56 8.91
CA ARG A 17 17.83 -14.34 9.16
C ARG A 17 17.28 -14.97 7.89
N ILE A 18 17.28 -14.25 6.77
CA ILE A 18 16.86 -14.82 5.47
C ILE A 18 17.82 -15.92 5.04
N LEU A 19 19.13 -15.69 5.19
CA LEU A 19 20.15 -16.68 4.84
C LEU A 19 20.04 -17.94 5.70
N GLU A 20 19.81 -17.80 6.99
CA GLU A 20 19.60 -18.91 7.91
C GLU A 20 18.32 -19.69 7.56
N PHE A 21 17.21 -19.00 7.31
CA PHE A 21 15.96 -19.61 6.87
C PHE A 21 16.17 -20.45 5.60
N LEU A 22 16.88 -19.91 4.60
CA LEU A 22 17.14 -20.61 3.34
C LEU A 22 18.04 -21.84 3.53
N ARG A 23 19.05 -21.78 4.42
CA ARG A 23 19.88 -22.93 4.77
C ARG A 23 19.04 -24.03 5.42
N ASN A 24 18.26 -23.70 6.45
CA ASN A 24 17.40 -24.64 7.16
C ASN A 24 16.39 -25.31 6.22
N ARG A 25 15.80 -24.53 5.31
CA ARG A 25 14.87 -25.04 4.30
C ARG A 25 15.55 -26.03 3.35
N ARG A 26 16.79 -25.74 2.93
CA ARG A 26 17.59 -26.63 2.07
C ARG A 26 17.97 -27.91 2.79
N GLU A 27 18.42 -27.82 4.03
CA GLU A 27 18.76 -29.00 4.87
C GLU A 27 17.56 -29.89 5.13
N ALA A 28 16.35 -29.30 5.22
CA ALA A 28 15.09 -30.03 5.34
C ALA A 28 14.56 -30.58 4.02
N GLY A 29 15.27 -30.41 2.89
CA GLY A 29 14.82 -30.87 1.57
C GLY A 29 13.58 -30.16 1.04
N GLN A 30 13.30 -28.95 1.51
CA GLN A 30 12.13 -28.14 1.15
C GLN A 30 12.43 -27.06 0.10
N ASP A 31 13.59 -27.11 -0.54
CA ASP A 31 14.07 -26.14 -1.53
C ASP A 31 13.66 -26.43 -2.98
N SER A 32 12.80 -27.43 -3.19
CA SER A 32 12.36 -27.86 -4.54
C SER A 32 11.44 -26.84 -5.26
N ALA A 33 10.87 -25.88 -4.53
CA ALA A 33 9.96 -24.88 -5.09
C ALA A 33 10.48 -23.46 -4.87
N PRO A 34 10.29 -22.53 -5.83
CA PRO A 34 10.56 -21.12 -5.62
C PRO A 34 9.77 -20.57 -4.42
N CYS A 35 10.38 -19.71 -3.63
CA CYS A 35 9.71 -19.05 -2.51
C CYS A 35 10.10 -17.58 -2.44
N VAL A 36 9.19 -16.76 -1.93
CA VAL A 36 9.47 -15.38 -1.54
C VAL A 36 9.57 -15.35 -0.01
N VAL A 37 10.69 -14.85 0.50
CA VAL A 37 10.94 -14.72 1.93
C VAL A 37 10.85 -13.26 2.31
N VAL A 38 10.01 -12.95 3.29
CA VAL A 38 9.83 -11.60 3.84
C VAL A 38 10.32 -11.59 5.28
N ASP A 39 11.30 -10.74 5.57
CA ASP A 39 11.77 -10.49 6.93
C ASP A 39 10.89 -9.37 7.55
N LEU A 40 10.03 -9.75 8.50
CA LEU A 40 9.10 -8.82 9.14
C LEU A 40 9.81 -7.76 10.02
N ASP A 41 11.02 -8.03 10.50
CA ASP A 41 11.75 -7.02 11.26
C ASP A 41 12.25 -5.91 10.32
N VAL A 42 12.67 -6.24 9.10
CA VAL A 42 12.99 -5.23 8.07
C VAL A 42 11.77 -4.38 7.73
N VAL A 43 10.58 -4.99 7.65
CA VAL A 43 9.33 -4.23 7.42
C VAL A 43 9.07 -3.25 8.57
N ARG A 44 9.24 -3.69 9.82
CA ARG A 44 9.08 -2.84 11.02
C ARG A 44 10.10 -1.70 11.06
N ASP A 45 11.37 -2.02 10.79
CA ASP A 45 12.46 -1.05 10.82
C ASP A 45 12.28 0.02 9.74
N ASN A 46 11.87 -0.37 8.53
CA ASN A 46 11.59 0.56 7.44
C ASN A 46 10.42 1.50 7.79
N TYR A 47 9.33 0.97 8.37
CA TYR A 47 8.23 1.79 8.84
C TYR A 47 8.67 2.79 9.92
N ALA A 48 9.40 2.31 10.92
CA ALA A 48 9.90 3.14 12.02
C ALA A 48 10.84 4.24 11.53
N ALA A 49 11.74 3.92 10.59
CA ALA A 49 12.65 4.89 9.98
C ALA A 49 11.87 5.97 9.19
N PHE A 50 10.85 5.58 8.43
CA PHE A 50 10.00 6.50 7.69
C PHE A 50 9.22 7.43 8.64
N ALA A 51 8.55 6.84 9.64
CA ALA A 51 7.79 7.61 10.64
C ALA A 51 8.67 8.58 11.44
N LYS A 52 9.92 8.18 11.74
CA LYS A 52 10.90 9.06 12.40
C LYS A 52 11.36 10.21 11.51
N ALA A 53 11.55 9.95 10.22
CA ALA A 53 11.98 10.98 9.26
C ALA A 53 10.88 12.02 8.97
N LEU A 54 9.61 11.61 9.06
CA LEU A 54 8.43 12.42 8.75
C LEU A 54 7.42 12.36 9.92
N PRO A 55 7.73 12.93 11.10
CA PRO A 55 6.96 12.75 12.34
C PRO A 55 5.54 13.33 12.26
N ASP A 56 5.32 14.34 11.43
CA ASP A 56 4.02 15.00 11.25
C ASP A 56 3.21 14.41 10.09
N THR A 57 3.62 13.22 9.57
CA THR A 57 3.02 12.60 8.41
C THR A 57 2.38 11.26 8.78
N ARG A 58 1.14 11.03 8.32
CA ARG A 58 0.51 9.71 8.40
C ARG A 58 0.98 8.86 7.22
N VAL A 59 1.55 7.70 7.50
CA VAL A 59 2.01 6.75 6.48
C VAL A 59 0.86 5.85 6.07
N PHE A 60 0.47 5.88 4.80
CA PHE A 60 -0.54 4.98 4.23
C PHE A 60 0.17 3.88 3.43
N TYR A 61 0.22 2.68 3.98
CA TYR A 61 0.77 1.51 3.31
C TYR A 61 -0.17 1.03 2.19
N ALA A 62 0.34 0.95 0.96
CA ALA A 62 -0.43 0.43 -0.17
C ALA A 62 -0.55 -1.10 -0.07
N VAL A 63 -1.74 -1.61 0.28
CA VAL A 63 -1.99 -3.04 0.54
C VAL A 63 -1.59 -3.92 -0.66
N LYS A 64 -1.82 -3.46 -1.87
CA LYS A 64 -1.42 -4.15 -3.11
C LYS A 64 0.07 -4.46 -3.23
N ALA A 65 0.95 -3.79 -2.48
CA ALA A 65 2.39 -4.04 -2.52
C ALA A 65 2.74 -5.41 -1.92
N ASN A 66 2.14 -5.75 -0.77
CA ASN A 66 2.18 -7.10 -0.19
C ASN A 66 0.99 -7.25 0.77
N PRO A 67 -0.08 -7.98 0.38
CA PRO A 67 -1.27 -8.16 1.19
C PRO A 67 -1.16 -9.32 2.20
N ALA A 68 0.03 -9.88 2.43
CA ALA A 68 0.20 -10.97 3.39
C ALA A 68 -0.29 -10.56 4.79
N PRO A 69 -1.13 -11.37 5.44
CA PRO A 69 -1.72 -11.04 6.73
C PRO A 69 -0.69 -10.65 7.79
N GLU A 70 0.47 -11.31 7.79
CA GLU A 70 1.57 -11.06 8.71
C GLU A 70 2.21 -9.68 8.52
N VAL A 71 2.32 -9.22 7.26
CA VAL A 71 2.83 -7.88 6.92
C VAL A 71 1.83 -6.83 7.37
N LEU A 72 0.54 -7.02 7.05
CA LEU A 72 -0.51 -6.09 7.43
C LEU A 72 -0.64 -6.00 8.95
N ALA A 73 -0.60 -7.13 9.67
CA ALA A 73 -0.67 -7.16 11.14
C ALA A 73 0.53 -6.46 11.78
N ALA A 74 1.75 -6.69 11.26
CA ALA A 74 2.94 -6.01 11.75
C ALA A 74 2.84 -4.47 11.60
N LEU A 75 2.36 -4.00 10.45
CA LEU A 75 2.17 -2.57 10.19
C LEU A 75 1.00 -1.97 10.99
N ALA A 76 -0.11 -2.71 11.14
CA ALA A 76 -1.26 -2.28 11.95
C ALA A 76 -0.88 -2.07 13.41
N ALA A 77 -0.07 -2.98 13.98
CA ALA A 77 0.46 -2.90 15.34
C ALA A 77 1.36 -1.67 15.57
N LEU A 78 2.07 -1.22 14.52
CA LEU A 78 2.89 -0.01 14.56
C LEU A 78 2.10 1.30 14.34
N GLY A 79 0.80 1.21 14.10
CA GLY A 79 -0.05 2.39 13.88
C GLY A 79 -0.10 2.89 12.43
N SER A 80 0.37 2.11 11.46
CA SER A 80 0.26 2.46 10.03
C SER A 80 -1.19 2.69 9.62
N CYS A 81 -1.39 3.59 8.65
CA CYS A 81 -2.60 3.67 7.86
C CYS A 81 -2.46 2.77 6.63
N PHE A 82 -3.57 2.51 5.94
CA PHE A 82 -3.61 1.62 4.78
C PHE A 82 -4.32 2.28 3.60
N ASP A 83 -3.68 2.23 2.43
CA ASP A 83 -4.29 2.63 1.16
C ASP A 83 -4.77 1.38 0.42
N CYS A 84 -6.09 1.25 0.29
CA CYS A 84 -6.76 0.08 -0.25
C CYS A 84 -7.36 0.39 -1.62
N ALA A 85 -7.14 -0.49 -2.60
CA ALA A 85 -7.67 -0.35 -3.95
C ALA A 85 -9.01 -1.08 -4.15
N SER A 86 -9.46 -1.89 -3.19
CA SER A 86 -10.69 -2.67 -3.26
C SER A 86 -11.30 -2.91 -1.88
N VAL A 87 -12.56 -3.34 -1.84
CA VAL A 87 -13.23 -3.76 -0.59
C VAL A 87 -12.51 -4.95 0.04
N VAL A 88 -11.98 -5.87 -0.75
CA VAL A 88 -11.22 -7.02 -0.25
C VAL A 88 -9.99 -6.56 0.52
N GLU A 89 -9.24 -5.59 0.00
CA GLU A 89 -8.08 -5.02 0.70
C GLU A 89 -8.48 -4.26 1.98
N ILE A 90 -9.63 -3.58 1.98
CA ILE A 90 -10.20 -2.95 3.18
C ILE A 90 -10.49 -4.01 4.24
N GLU A 91 -11.17 -5.09 3.89
CA GLU A 91 -11.49 -6.18 4.80
C GLU A 91 -10.22 -6.88 5.33
N GLN A 92 -9.18 -7.05 4.49
CA GLN A 92 -7.88 -7.56 4.92
C GLN A 92 -7.18 -6.65 5.93
N ALA A 93 -7.18 -5.33 5.69
CA ALA A 93 -6.58 -4.36 6.61
C ALA A 93 -7.32 -4.33 7.97
N LEU A 94 -8.66 -4.38 7.95
CA LEU A 94 -9.47 -4.46 9.16
C LEU A 94 -9.21 -5.77 9.93
N ALA A 95 -9.15 -6.91 9.23
CA ALA A 95 -8.83 -8.21 9.83
C ALA A 95 -7.44 -8.25 10.45
N ALA A 96 -6.49 -7.48 9.90
CA ALA A 96 -5.14 -7.32 10.44
C ALA A 96 -5.05 -6.37 11.66
N GLY A 97 -6.17 -5.76 12.07
CA GLY A 97 -6.25 -4.90 13.26
C GLY A 97 -6.19 -3.40 12.98
N ALA A 98 -6.29 -2.97 11.71
CA ALA A 98 -6.42 -1.55 11.40
C ALA A 98 -7.82 -1.03 11.82
N SER A 99 -7.89 0.18 12.40
CA SER A 99 -9.17 0.86 12.60
C SER A 99 -9.64 1.55 11.30
N PRO A 100 -10.96 1.67 11.05
CA PRO A 100 -11.48 2.25 9.80
C PRO A 100 -11.00 3.66 9.51
N ASP A 101 -10.72 4.47 10.52
CA ASP A 101 -10.22 5.84 10.40
C ASP A 101 -8.77 5.91 9.90
N ARG A 102 -8.07 4.77 9.86
CA ARG A 102 -6.73 4.60 9.30
C ARG A 102 -6.73 3.99 7.89
N ILE A 103 -7.89 3.92 7.24
CA ILE A 103 -8.02 3.32 5.90
C ILE A 103 -8.48 4.38 4.90
N SER A 104 -7.81 4.43 3.74
CA SER A 104 -8.27 5.15 2.55
C SER A 104 -8.70 4.17 1.46
N PHE A 105 -9.78 4.48 0.74
CA PHE A 105 -10.14 3.79 -0.49
C PHE A 105 -9.49 4.54 -1.67
N GLY A 106 -8.23 4.18 -1.97
CA GLY A 106 -7.35 4.93 -2.86
C GLY A 106 -7.55 4.70 -4.36
N ASN A 107 -8.41 3.78 -4.77
CA ASN A 107 -8.77 3.66 -6.18
C ASN A 107 -9.71 4.78 -6.59
N THR A 108 -9.35 5.53 -7.65
CA THR A 108 -10.17 6.68 -8.11
C THR A 108 -11.48 6.26 -8.78
N ILE A 109 -11.54 5.05 -9.39
CA ILE A 109 -12.76 4.49 -9.97
C ILE A 109 -13.27 3.37 -9.08
N LYS A 110 -14.51 3.52 -8.57
CA LYS A 110 -15.14 2.56 -7.66
C LYS A 110 -16.56 2.23 -8.11
N LYS A 111 -16.99 1.00 -7.91
CA LYS A 111 -18.41 0.66 -8.04
C LYS A 111 -19.21 1.26 -6.89
N GLU A 112 -20.41 1.76 -7.13
CA GLU A 112 -21.23 2.39 -6.08
C GLU A 112 -21.51 1.43 -4.91
N ARG A 113 -21.76 0.14 -5.20
CA ARG A 113 -21.91 -0.89 -4.17
C ARG A 113 -20.65 -1.09 -3.30
N ASP A 114 -19.46 -0.90 -3.88
CA ASP A 114 -18.20 -1.05 -3.17
C ASP A 114 -17.93 0.18 -2.28
N ILE A 115 -18.36 1.38 -2.71
CA ILE A 115 -18.37 2.59 -1.89
C ILE A 115 -19.29 2.41 -0.68
N LEU A 116 -20.53 1.94 -0.90
CA LEU A 116 -21.48 1.67 0.17
C LEU A 116 -20.90 0.66 1.17
N ARG A 117 -20.35 -0.45 0.67
CA ARG A 117 -19.74 -1.47 1.54
C ARG A 117 -18.59 -0.94 2.37
N ALA A 118 -17.69 -0.15 1.77
CA ALA A 118 -16.58 0.49 2.49
C ALA A 118 -17.10 1.46 3.56
N PHE A 119 -18.16 2.20 3.26
CA PHE A 119 -18.81 3.12 4.21
C PHE A 119 -19.45 2.37 5.39
N GLU A 120 -20.13 1.24 5.16
CA GLU A 120 -20.66 0.36 6.21
C GLU A 120 -19.55 -0.20 7.11
N LEU A 121 -18.38 -0.49 6.54
CA LEU A 121 -17.19 -0.92 7.26
C LEU A 121 -16.50 0.22 8.05
N GLY A 122 -17.02 1.45 7.95
CA GLY A 122 -16.52 2.60 8.70
C GLY A 122 -15.46 3.44 7.98
N VAL A 123 -15.09 3.12 6.74
CA VAL A 123 -14.14 3.93 5.95
C VAL A 123 -14.78 5.25 5.58
N ARG A 124 -14.02 6.34 5.71
CA ARG A 124 -14.49 7.72 5.45
C ARG A 124 -13.58 8.53 4.52
N LEU A 125 -12.48 7.97 4.02
CA LEU A 125 -11.52 8.65 3.17
C LEU A 125 -11.46 7.98 1.79
N TYR A 126 -11.78 8.73 0.73
CA TYR A 126 -11.90 8.20 -0.64
C TYR A 126 -11.11 9.05 -1.64
N ALA A 127 -10.41 8.39 -2.57
CA ALA A 127 -9.77 9.05 -3.71
C ALA A 127 -10.77 9.32 -4.82
N VAL A 128 -10.66 10.49 -5.46
CA VAL A 128 -11.45 10.88 -6.65
C VAL A 128 -10.53 11.52 -7.69
N ASP A 129 -10.94 11.51 -8.95
CA ASP A 129 -10.29 12.23 -10.05
C ASP A 129 -11.28 12.76 -11.09
N CYS A 130 -12.57 12.67 -10.80
CA CYS A 130 -13.63 13.25 -11.65
C CYS A 130 -14.91 13.49 -10.84
N GLU A 131 -15.73 14.41 -11.33
CA GLU A 131 -17.00 14.80 -10.72
C GLU A 131 -17.98 13.62 -10.54
N ALA A 132 -18.06 12.74 -11.52
CA ALA A 132 -18.94 11.56 -11.45
C ALA A 132 -18.59 10.62 -10.27
N GLU A 133 -17.33 10.54 -9.87
CA GLU A 133 -16.94 9.80 -8.66
C GLU A 133 -17.36 10.53 -7.39
N VAL A 134 -17.24 11.86 -7.34
CA VAL A 134 -17.73 12.67 -6.22
C VAL A 134 -19.22 12.47 -6.01
N GLU A 135 -20.01 12.52 -7.09
CA GLU A 135 -21.46 12.29 -7.04
C GLU A 135 -21.83 10.88 -6.53
N LYS A 136 -21.10 9.83 -6.98
CA LYS A 136 -21.31 8.48 -6.47
C LYS A 136 -21.02 8.37 -4.98
N ILE A 137 -19.93 8.98 -4.52
CA ILE A 137 -19.57 8.99 -3.11
C ILE A 137 -20.59 9.76 -2.30
N ALA A 138 -21.07 10.91 -2.76
CA ALA A 138 -22.10 11.70 -2.08
C ALA A 138 -23.39 10.90 -1.86
N ARG A 139 -23.76 10.04 -2.83
CA ARG A 139 -24.95 9.17 -2.70
C ARG A 139 -24.74 7.97 -1.78
N ALA A 140 -23.58 7.30 -1.91
CA ALA A 140 -23.34 6.00 -1.25
C ALA A 140 -22.62 6.11 0.10
N ALA A 141 -21.94 7.20 0.37
CA ALA A 141 -21.15 7.44 1.57
C ALA A 141 -21.31 8.91 2.04
N PRO A 142 -22.48 9.28 2.58
CA PRO A 142 -22.70 10.63 3.10
C PRO A 142 -21.67 10.96 4.20
N ASP A 143 -21.22 12.21 4.25
CA ASP A 143 -20.17 12.70 5.18
C ASP A 143 -18.76 12.11 4.96
N ALA A 144 -18.53 11.44 3.83
CA ALA A 144 -17.19 11.00 3.45
C ALA A 144 -16.26 12.17 3.16
N LYS A 145 -14.98 11.96 3.46
CA LYS A 145 -13.90 12.86 3.06
C LYS A 145 -13.34 12.37 1.72
N VAL A 146 -13.06 13.32 0.84
CA VAL A 146 -12.44 13.01 -0.46
C VAL A 146 -11.09 13.70 -0.59
N PHE A 147 -10.17 13.06 -1.31
CA PHE A 147 -8.95 13.69 -1.79
C PHE A 147 -8.86 13.52 -3.31
N CYS A 148 -8.49 14.60 -3.98
CA CYS A 148 -8.39 14.62 -5.43
C CYS A 148 -7.01 14.15 -5.87
N ARG A 149 -6.98 13.18 -6.77
CA ARG A 149 -5.77 12.74 -7.44
C ARG A 149 -5.54 13.58 -8.70
N MET A 150 -4.43 14.30 -8.73
CA MET A 150 -4.03 15.10 -9.88
C MET A 150 -2.98 14.39 -10.73
N LEU A 151 -3.01 14.64 -12.05
CA LEU A 151 -1.97 14.21 -12.98
C LEU A 151 -0.68 15.00 -12.71
N CYS A 152 0.44 14.28 -12.72
CA CYS A 152 1.77 14.86 -12.79
C CYS A 152 2.40 14.44 -14.12
N ASP A 153 3.17 15.34 -14.74
CA ASP A 153 3.82 15.10 -16.04
C ASP A 153 4.91 14.02 -15.98
N GLY A 154 5.41 13.73 -14.78
CA GLY A 154 6.46 12.74 -14.58
C GLY A 154 7.82 13.13 -15.13
N ILE A 155 8.04 14.42 -15.41
CA ILE A 155 9.35 14.92 -15.89
C ILE A 155 10.44 14.53 -14.87
N GLY A 156 11.50 13.87 -15.37
CA GLY A 156 12.62 13.40 -14.54
C GLY A 156 12.41 12.04 -13.87
N ALA A 157 11.26 11.40 -14.02
CA ALA A 157 11.04 10.06 -13.51
C ALA A 157 11.60 8.99 -14.48
N GLU A 158 12.30 7.98 -13.94
CA GLU A 158 12.74 6.82 -14.74
C GLU A 158 11.55 6.04 -15.32
N TRP A 159 10.41 6.05 -14.61
CA TRP A 159 9.17 5.43 -15.02
C TRP A 159 8.00 6.38 -14.84
N PRO A 160 7.69 7.23 -15.83
CA PRO A 160 6.61 8.20 -15.74
C PRO A 160 5.25 7.52 -15.65
N LEU A 161 4.47 7.90 -14.63
CA LEU A 161 3.11 7.39 -14.39
C LEU A 161 2.03 8.28 -15.01
N SER A 162 2.37 9.13 -15.96
CA SER A 162 1.51 10.14 -16.60
C SER A 162 0.32 9.56 -17.39
N ARG A 163 0.30 8.23 -17.63
CA ARG A 163 -0.81 7.53 -18.32
C ARG A 163 -1.73 6.80 -17.36
N LYS A 164 -1.71 7.15 -16.06
CA LYS A 164 -2.58 6.58 -15.04
C LYS A 164 -3.70 7.54 -14.67
N PHE A 165 -4.42 7.20 -13.60
CA PHE A 165 -5.49 8.00 -13.03
C PHE A 165 -5.02 9.38 -12.56
N GLY A 166 -5.96 10.31 -12.46
CA GLY A 166 -5.78 11.67 -12.02
C GLY A 166 -6.43 12.65 -12.99
N CYS A 167 -7.01 13.72 -12.49
CA CYS A 167 -7.54 14.82 -13.29
C CYS A 167 -6.43 15.81 -13.65
N ALA A 168 -6.65 16.60 -14.70
CA ALA A 168 -5.80 17.75 -15.00
C ALA A 168 -5.94 18.80 -13.86
N PRO A 169 -4.88 19.59 -13.58
CA PRO A 169 -4.91 20.57 -12.47
C PRO A 169 -6.02 21.59 -12.55
N ASP A 170 -6.45 21.97 -13.76
CA ASP A 170 -7.54 22.89 -14.04
C ASP A 170 -8.96 22.29 -13.82
N MET A 171 -9.04 20.98 -13.66
CA MET A 171 -10.27 20.24 -13.35
C MET A 171 -10.41 19.97 -11.85
N ALA A 172 -9.38 20.22 -11.06
CA ALA A 172 -9.45 20.07 -9.62
C ALA A 172 -10.23 21.24 -9.01
N PRO A 173 -11.16 20.98 -8.04
CA PRO A 173 -11.94 22.01 -7.40
C PRO A 173 -11.09 22.93 -6.53
#